data_58adcec7c9d86702b60e855121f545eb
#
_entry.id   58adcec7c9d86702b60e855121f545eb
#
_cell.length_a   1.000
_cell.length_b   1.000
_cell.length_c   1.000
_cell.angle_alpha   90.00
_cell.angle_beta   90.00
_cell.angle_gamma   90.00
#
_symmetry.space_group_name_H-M   'P 1'
#
loop_
_entity.id
_entity.type
_entity.pdbx_description
1 polymer ?
#
loop_
_entity_poly.entity_id
_entity_poly.type
_entity_poly.pdbx_seq_one_letter_code
_entity_poly.pdbx_strand_id
1 'polypeptide(L)'
;DNIQVRLDYIDALRRRQKFTQAREQAEALHARDPENPLFQSHLAIESMQTGDYDRAFALFDAILAKLTNDPATLTSKGHALKTTGAQDDAVVSYRAAIAAKPDHGDAWYALANLKTYRFDDAEIARMREQAERPDLAFMDRVHLSFALGKALEDEGAYAESFAQYERGNDLKRAQTRYSAETMSAELARQRETCTAELFANKAGAGHDAPDPIFILGLPRAGSTLLEQILASHSQIDGTLELPNILALAHRLRGRKAGQSRYPEILHDLSGEQLAAFGAKFIEDTRVHRSGAPFFIDKMPNNFRHIGLIQLILPNARIIDARRAPMDCCFSGFKQLFAEGQEFTYGLTEVGRYYADYVDLMAQWDSVLPGKVLRVQHEDVLDDLEGQTRRMLDYLELPFEQACLDFHQTRRAVRTASSEQVRQPINRSGQNAWKPYAPWLGPLREALGETG
;
A
#
# COMPACT_ATOMS: atom_id res chain seq x y z
N ASP A 1 -1.84 36.64 -1.60
CA ASP A 1 -2.02 35.22 -1.27
C ASP A 1 -3.09 34.61 -2.19
N ASN A 2 -2.65 33.90 -3.21
CA ASN A 2 -3.57 33.24 -4.14
C ASN A 2 -4.04 31.92 -3.51
N ILE A 3 -5.36 31.81 -3.26
CA ILE A 3 -5.97 30.62 -2.66
C ILE A 3 -5.68 29.37 -3.50
N GLN A 4 -5.81 29.44 -4.83
CA GLN A 4 -5.55 28.31 -5.72
C GLN A 4 -4.10 27.79 -5.59
N VAL A 5 -3.12 28.68 -5.56
CA VAL A 5 -1.72 28.31 -5.39
C VAL A 5 -1.50 27.58 -4.05
N ARG A 6 -2.22 27.97 -3.00
CA ARG A 6 -2.12 27.31 -1.69
C ARG A 6 -2.79 25.93 -1.72
N LEU A 7 -3.92 25.79 -2.39
CA LEU A 7 -4.56 24.48 -2.59
C LEU A 7 -3.65 23.54 -3.39
N ASP A 8 -3.08 24.01 -4.49
CA ASP A 8 -2.11 23.24 -5.30
C ASP A 8 -0.88 22.85 -4.46
N TYR A 9 -0.45 23.73 -3.56
CA TYR A 9 0.67 23.44 -2.65
C TYR A 9 0.31 22.38 -1.62
N ILE A 10 -0.90 22.42 -1.03
CA ILE A 10 -1.39 21.36 -0.13
C ILE A 10 -1.39 20.02 -0.86
N ASP A 11 -1.90 19.96 -2.09
CA ASP A 11 -1.92 18.74 -2.89
C ASP A 11 -0.52 18.24 -3.24
N ALA A 12 0.41 19.14 -3.54
CA ALA A 12 1.81 18.81 -3.78
C ALA A 12 2.51 18.25 -2.51
N LEU A 13 2.21 18.81 -1.35
CA LEU A 13 2.70 18.32 -0.06
C LEU A 13 2.14 16.94 0.25
N ARG A 14 0.82 16.72 0.04
CA ARG A 14 0.14 15.43 0.22
C ARG A 14 0.75 14.36 -0.67
N ARG A 15 0.95 14.63 -1.96
CA ARG A 15 1.61 13.70 -2.90
C ARG A 15 3.05 13.35 -2.48
N ARG A 16 3.73 14.26 -1.80
CA ARG A 16 5.05 14.03 -1.20
C ARG A 16 4.99 13.44 0.21
N GLN A 17 3.81 13.06 0.67
CA GLN A 17 3.53 12.52 2.00
C GLN A 17 4.02 13.41 3.17
N LYS A 18 4.11 14.72 2.93
CA LYS A 18 4.42 15.72 3.94
C LYS A 18 3.14 16.18 4.65
N PHE A 19 2.46 15.22 5.29
CA PHE A 19 1.10 15.42 5.81
C PHE A 19 1.00 16.50 6.87
N THR A 20 1.98 16.61 7.78
CA THR A 20 2.02 17.68 8.79
C THR A 20 2.07 19.06 8.14
N GLN A 21 2.95 19.24 7.15
CA GLN A 21 3.06 20.52 6.43
C GLN A 21 1.80 20.82 5.60
N ALA A 22 1.19 19.78 4.98
CA ALA A 22 -0.07 19.94 4.27
C ALA A 22 -1.19 20.39 5.21
N ARG A 23 -1.28 19.78 6.41
CA ARG A 23 -2.23 20.16 7.45
C ARG A 23 -2.05 21.59 7.91
N GLU A 24 -0.84 22.04 8.19
CA GLU A 24 -0.54 23.43 8.57
C GLU A 24 -1.05 24.43 7.52
N GLN A 25 -0.86 24.12 6.22
CA GLN A 25 -1.39 24.97 5.14
C GLN A 25 -2.92 24.95 5.07
N ALA A 26 -3.54 23.79 5.28
CA ALA A 26 -5.00 23.65 5.31
C ALA A 26 -5.61 24.39 6.53
N GLU A 27 -4.97 24.32 7.70
CA GLU A 27 -5.35 25.09 8.89
C GLU A 27 -5.29 26.61 8.63
N ALA A 28 -4.24 27.07 7.96
CA ALA A 28 -4.10 28.49 7.61
C ALA A 28 -5.19 28.96 6.61
N LEU A 29 -5.67 28.10 5.70
CA LEU A 29 -6.82 28.42 4.86
C LEU A 29 -8.12 28.43 5.65
N HIS A 30 -8.36 27.42 6.46
CA HIS A 30 -9.55 27.30 7.29
C HIS A 30 -9.70 28.48 8.26
N ALA A 31 -8.58 28.97 8.85
CA ALA A 31 -8.58 30.13 9.73
C ALA A 31 -9.01 31.43 9.04
N ARG A 32 -8.89 31.54 7.69
CA ARG A 32 -9.32 32.72 6.91
C ARG A 32 -10.83 32.77 6.69
N ASP A 33 -11.44 31.60 6.53
CA ASP A 33 -12.89 31.43 6.32
C ASP A 33 -13.30 30.04 6.82
N PRO A 34 -13.59 29.93 8.14
CA PRO A 34 -13.94 28.65 8.77
C PRO A 34 -15.24 28.02 8.23
N GLU A 35 -16.09 28.84 7.62
CA GLU A 35 -17.38 28.40 7.11
C GLU A 35 -17.32 27.93 5.63
N ASN A 36 -16.18 28.06 4.98
CA ASN A 36 -16.00 27.68 3.58
C ASN A 36 -15.89 26.14 3.43
N PRO A 37 -16.84 25.48 2.74
CA PRO A 37 -16.82 24.02 2.60
C PRO A 37 -15.55 23.46 1.93
N LEU A 38 -14.95 24.19 0.99
CA LEU A 38 -13.72 23.80 0.31
C LEU A 38 -12.55 23.75 1.31
N PHE A 39 -12.42 24.75 2.19
CA PHE A 39 -11.36 24.79 3.18
C PHE A 39 -11.58 23.77 4.29
N GLN A 40 -12.84 23.57 4.69
CA GLN A 40 -13.23 22.49 5.62
C GLN A 40 -12.86 21.12 5.03
N SER A 41 -13.12 20.86 3.75
CA SER A 41 -12.81 19.60 3.06
C SER A 41 -11.30 19.33 3.04
N HIS A 42 -10.48 20.30 2.63
CA HIS A 42 -9.02 20.14 2.65
C HIS A 42 -8.51 19.86 4.07
N LEU A 43 -8.98 20.60 5.07
CA LEU A 43 -8.56 20.37 6.45
C LEU A 43 -9.03 19.02 6.98
N ALA A 44 -10.24 18.56 6.63
CA ALA A 44 -10.74 17.23 7.00
C ALA A 44 -9.86 16.13 6.43
N ILE A 45 -9.49 16.22 5.14
CA ILE A 45 -8.60 15.26 4.49
C ILE A 45 -7.22 15.23 5.15
N GLU A 46 -6.62 16.39 5.42
CA GLU A 46 -5.30 16.45 6.07
C GLU A 46 -5.35 16.01 7.54
N SER A 47 -6.43 16.28 8.25
CA SER A 47 -6.68 15.73 9.60
C SER A 47 -6.73 14.21 9.58
N MET A 48 -7.45 13.64 8.62
CA MET A 48 -7.50 12.19 8.41
C MET A 48 -6.10 11.61 8.08
N GLN A 49 -5.31 12.31 7.24
CA GLN A 49 -3.94 11.88 6.91
C GLN A 49 -2.98 11.94 8.10
N THR A 50 -3.21 12.82 9.05
CA THR A 50 -2.41 12.93 10.28
C THR A 50 -2.98 12.12 11.46
N GLY A 51 -4.09 11.38 11.26
CA GLY A 51 -4.69 10.52 12.28
C GLY A 51 -5.69 11.20 13.22
N ASP A 52 -5.99 12.48 13.00
CA ASP A 52 -6.97 13.24 13.78
C ASP A 52 -8.38 13.02 13.18
N TYR A 53 -8.92 11.83 13.40
CA TYR A 53 -10.20 11.42 12.84
C TYR A 53 -11.39 12.16 13.46
N ASP A 54 -11.34 12.49 14.74
CA ASP A 54 -12.43 13.22 15.41
C ASP A 54 -12.63 14.59 14.76
N ARG A 55 -11.54 15.30 14.49
CA ARG A 55 -11.59 16.58 13.77
C ARG A 55 -12.07 16.40 12.32
N ALA A 56 -11.63 15.34 11.64
CA ALA A 56 -12.07 15.06 10.28
C ALA A 56 -13.59 14.83 10.23
N PHE A 57 -14.14 14.03 11.15
CA PHE A 57 -15.59 13.78 11.22
C PHE A 57 -16.38 15.07 11.51
N ALA A 58 -15.95 15.88 12.46
CA ALA A 58 -16.60 17.14 12.76
C ALA A 58 -16.65 18.08 11.54
N LEU A 59 -15.58 18.14 10.75
CA LEU A 59 -15.52 18.95 9.53
C LEU A 59 -16.41 18.37 8.42
N PHE A 60 -16.41 17.06 8.20
CA PHE A 60 -17.31 16.42 7.23
C PHE A 60 -18.78 16.66 7.61
N ASP A 61 -19.14 16.56 8.87
CA ASP A 61 -20.50 16.82 9.35
C ASP A 61 -20.90 18.30 9.14
N ALA A 62 -19.98 19.24 9.39
CA ALA A 62 -20.21 20.66 9.12
C ALA A 62 -20.43 20.95 7.64
N ILE A 63 -19.70 20.29 6.73
CA ILE A 63 -19.90 20.39 5.29
C ILE A 63 -21.27 19.83 4.91
N LEU A 64 -21.61 18.62 5.38
CA LEU A 64 -22.87 17.96 5.05
C LEU A 64 -24.12 18.66 5.62
N ALA A 65 -23.97 19.43 6.70
CA ALA A 65 -25.03 20.30 7.20
C ALA A 65 -25.39 21.44 6.22
N LYS A 66 -24.41 21.87 5.39
CA LYS A 66 -24.60 22.94 4.38
C LYS A 66 -24.87 22.38 2.98
N LEU A 67 -24.12 21.35 2.60
CA LEU A 67 -24.18 20.68 1.32
C LEU A 67 -24.76 19.27 1.54
N THR A 68 -26.03 19.21 1.85
CA THR A 68 -26.74 17.94 2.11
C THR A 68 -26.55 17.01 0.90
N ASN A 69 -26.10 15.77 1.17
CA ASN A 69 -25.88 14.75 0.14
C ASN A 69 -24.73 15.06 -0.87
N ASP A 70 -23.70 15.84 -0.48
CA ASP A 70 -22.52 15.99 -1.34
C ASP A 70 -21.77 14.64 -1.48
N PRO A 71 -21.71 14.02 -2.69
CA PRO A 71 -21.19 12.68 -2.87
C PRO A 71 -19.71 12.56 -2.51
N ALA A 72 -18.91 13.59 -2.78
CA ALA A 72 -17.49 13.58 -2.50
C ALA A 72 -17.20 13.60 -0.99
N THR A 73 -17.94 14.43 -0.24
CA THR A 73 -17.82 14.49 1.23
C THR A 73 -18.31 13.21 1.89
N LEU A 74 -19.44 12.66 1.41
CA LEU A 74 -19.95 11.35 1.91
C LEU A 74 -18.94 10.24 1.67
N THR A 75 -18.31 10.17 0.49
CA THR A 75 -17.30 9.17 0.17
C THR A 75 -16.06 9.33 1.05
N SER A 76 -15.58 10.55 1.22
CA SER A 76 -14.42 10.84 2.08
C SER A 76 -14.69 10.50 3.55
N LYS A 77 -15.90 10.79 4.05
CA LYS A 77 -16.34 10.39 5.39
C LYS A 77 -16.38 8.86 5.52
N GLY A 78 -16.90 8.16 4.51
CA GLY A 78 -16.89 6.70 4.44
C GLY A 78 -15.47 6.12 4.50
N HIS A 79 -14.49 6.71 3.82
CA HIS A 79 -13.09 6.30 3.90
C HIS A 79 -12.48 6.48 5.30
N ALA A 80 -12.81 7.57 5.98
CA ALA A 80 -12.40 7.81 7.37
C ALA A 80 -13.02 6.76 8.31
N LEU A 81 -14.33 6.52 8.20
CA LEU A 81 -15.06 5.51 8.98
C LEU A 81 -14.49 4.10 8.77
N LYS A 82 -14.24 3.71 7.52
CA LYS A 82 -13.57 2.43 7.20
C LYS A 82 -12.21 2.32 7.90
N THR A 83 -11.39 3.38 7.83
CA THR A 83 -10.03 3.37 8.40
C THR A 83 -10.05 3.22 9.92
N THR A 84 -11.03 3.81 10.60
CA THR A 84 -11.23 3.68 12.04
C THR A 84 -11.92 2.39 12.46
N GLY A 85 -12.46 1.61 11.50
CA GLY A 85 -13.11 0.32 11.74
C GLY A 85 -14.63 0.41 11.93
N ALA A 86 -15.24 1.59 11.72
CA ALA A 86 -16.69 1.79 11.73
C ALA A 86 -17.30 1.38 10.37
N GLN A 87 -17.27 0.08 10.08
CA GLN A 87 -17.57 -0.45 8.75
C GLN A 87 -19.05 -0.24 8.36
N ASP A 88 -19.99 -0.46 9.27
CA ASP A 88 -21.42 -0.30 9.00
C ASP A 88 -21.76 1.15 8.66
N ASP A 89 -21.17 2.10 9.38
CA ASP A 89 -21.33 3.53 9.11
C ASP A 89 -20.68 3.94 7.77
N ALA A 90 -19.56 3.30 7.42
CA ALA A 90 -18.94 3.51 6.12
C ALA A 90 -19.85 3.06 4.98
N VAL A 91 -20.50 1.89 5.11
CA VAL A 91 -21.49 1.40 4.14
C VAL A 91 -22.65 2.38 3.98
N VAL A 92 -23.20 2.89 5.09
CA VAL A 92 -24.28 3.90 5.07
C VAL A 92 -23.82 5.15 4.30
N SER A 93 -22.62 5.62 4.57
CA SER A 93 -22.05 6.82 3.94
C SER A 93 -21.84 6.64 2.43
N TYR A 94 -21.28 5.49 1.99
CA TYR A 94 -21.09 5.20 0.57
C TYR A 94 -22.42 5.02 -0.18
N ARG A 95 -23.41 4.34 0.42
CA ARG A 95 -24.75 4.20 -0.18
C ARG A 95 -25.45 5.54 -0.32
N ALA A 96 -25.28 6.46 0.64
CA ALA A 96 -25.81 7.82 0.53
C ALA A 96 -25.13 8.58 -0.61
N ALA A 97 -23.83 8.44 -0.82
CA ALA A 97 -23.10 9.04 -1.95
C ALA A 97 -23.62 8.51 -3.29
N ILE A 98 -23.84 7.21 -3.43
CA ILE A 98 -24.42 6.56 -4.61
C ILE A 98 -25.86 7.03 -4.88
N ALA A 99 -26.67 7.17 -3.82
CA ALA A 99 -28.04 7.66 -3.97
C ALA A 99 -28.07 9.12 -4.47
N ALA A 100 -27.12 9.95 -4.01
CA ALA A 100 -26.99 11.34 -4.45
C ALA A 100 -26.46 11.46 -5.88
N LYS A 101 -25.51 10.61 -6.26
CA LYS A 101 -24.89 10.58 -7.60
C LYS A 101 -24.65 9.13 -8.04
N PRO A 102 -25.58 8.52 -8.80
CA PRO A 102 -25.52 7.11 -9.19
C PRO A 102 -24.29 6.73 -10.03
N ASP A 103 -23.69 7.66 -10.75
CA ASP A 103 -22.48 7.48 -11.56
C ASP A 103 -21.18 7.80 -10.79
N HIS A 104 -21.24 8.00 -9.47
CA HIS A 104 -20.07 8.24 -8.61
C HIS A 104 -19.31 6.93 -8.35
N GLY A 105 -18.42 6.57 -9.27
CA GLY A 105 -17.72 5.29 -9.30
C GLY A 105 -16.88 5.01 -8.05
N ASP A 106 -16.29 6.05 -7.43
CA ASP A 106 -15.48 5.90 -6.22
C ASP A 106 -16.28 5.29 -5.08
N ALA A 107 -17.53 5.70 -4.83
CA ALA A 107 -18.37 5.13 -3.79
C ALA A 107 -18.73 3.66 -4.08
N TRP A 108 -19.00 3.28 -5.34
CA TRP A 108 -19.21 1.90 -5.74
C TRP A 108 -17.97 1.03 -5.49
N TYR A 109 -16.81 1.53 -5.91
CA TYR A 109 -15.56 0.83 -5.68
C TYR A 109 -15.22 0.74 -4.18
N ALA A 110 -15.50 1.78 -3.41
CA ALA A 110 -15.29 1.79 -1.97
C ALA A 110 -16.10 0.69 -1.26
N LEU A 111 -17.38 0.46 -1.64
CA LEU A 111 -18.19 -0.67 -1.17
C LEU A 111 -17.56 -2.01 -1.55
N ALA A 112 -17.19 -2.19 -2.83
CA ALA A 112 -16.53 -3.41 -3.31
C ALA A 112 -15.21 -3.70 -2.56
N ASN A 113 -14.47 -2.65 -2.24
CA ASN A 113 -13.17 -2.74 -1.57
C ASN A 113 -13.27 -2.99 -0.05
N LEU A 114 -14.47 -2.98 0.52
CA LEU A 114 -14.70 -3.52 1.89
C LEU A 114 -14.49 -5.03 1.94
N LYS A 115 -14.62 -5.74 0.80
CA LYS A 115 -14.49 -7.20 0.64
C LYS A 115 -15.59 -8.01 1.31
N THR A 116 -16.23 -7.50 2.36
CA THR A 116 -17.33 -8.11 3.11
C THR A 116 -18.71 -7.71 2.60
N TYR A 117 -18.79 -6.56 1.91
CA TYR A 117 -20.02 -6.10 1.28
C TYR A 117 -20.44 -7.02 0.13
N ARG A 118 -21.72 -7.34 0.04
CA ARG A 118 -22.32 -8.10 -1.06
C ARG A 118 -23.36 -7.22 -1.74
N PHE A 119 -23.18 -7.03 -3.03
CA PHE A 119 -24.12 -6.28 -3.85
C PHE A 119 -25.34 -7.13 -4.14
N ASP A 120 -26.53 -6.52 -4.13
CA ASP A 120 -27.74 -7.16 -4.61
C ASP A 120 -27.92 -6.97 -6.14
N ASP A 121 -28.87 -7.72 -6.72
CA ASP A 121 -29.14 -7.71 -8.16
C ASP A 121 -29.47 -6.31 -8.70
N ALA A 122 -30.18 -5.50 -7.89
CA ALA A 122 -30.57 -4.14 -8.27
C ALA A 122 -29.34 -3.20 -8.27
N GLU A 123 -28.41 -3.37 -7.34
CA GLU A 123 -27.16 -2.63 -7.29
C GLU A 123 -26.27 -2.99 -8.47
N ILE A 124 -26.16 -4.29 -8.81
CA ILE A 124 -25.39 -4.77 -9.97
C ILE A 124 -25.99 -4.23 -11.29
N ALA A 125 -27.30 -4.32 -11.45
CA ALA A 125 -27.97 -3.77 -12.62
C ALA A 125 -27.73 -2.25 -12.78
N ARG A 126 -27.78 -1.51 -11.67
CA ARG A 126 -27.47 -0.07 -11.67
C ARG A 126 -26.02 0.22 -12.04
N MET A 127 -25.06 -0.53 -11.49
CA MET A 127 -23.65 -0.38 -11.89
C MET A 127 -23.44 -0.64 -13.39
N ARG A 128 -24.10 -1.68 -13.96
CA ARG A 128 -24.04 -1.98 -15.40
C ARG A 128 -24.59 -0.82 -16.22
N GLU A 129 -25.75 -0.27 -15.86
CA GLU A 129 -26.35 0.88 -16.52
C GLU A 129 -25.41 2.09 -16.52
N GLN A 130 -24.81 2.42 -15.37
CA GLN A 130 -23.90 3.56 -15.29
C GLN A 130 -22.60 3.32 -16.07
N ALA A 131 -22.05 2.10 -16.06
CA ALA A 131 -20.81 1.76 -16.76
C ALA A 131 -20.91 1.90 -18.30
N GLU A 132 -22.11 1.77 -18.87
CA GLU A 132 -22.36 1.90 -20.31
C GLU A 132 -22.60 3.36 -20.78
N ARG A 133 -22.71 4.32 -19.86
CA ARG A 133 -22.93 5.72 -20.21
C ARG A 133 -21.74 6.30 -20.97
N PRO A 134 -21.95 6.95 -22.13
CA PRO A 134 -20.88 7.51 -22.95
C PRO A 134 -20.20 8.72 -22.29
N ASP A 135 -20.93 9.47 -21.48
CA ASP A 135 -20.51 10.69 -20.78
C ASP A 135 -19.87 10.43 -19.41
N LEU A 136 -19.74 9.16 -19.01
CA LEU A 136 -19.14 8.78 -17.74
C LEU A 136 -17.67 9.23 -17.65
N ALA A 137 -17.32 9.91 -16.55
CA ALA A 137 -15.95 10.33 -16.29
C ALA A 137 -14.99 9.14 -16.26
N PHE A 138 -13.75 9.37 -16.71
CA PHE A 138 -12.77 8.31 -16.89
C PHE A 138 -12.54 7.48 -15.60
N MET A 139 -12.31 8.14 -14.48
CA MET A 139 -12.05 7.43 -13.21
C MET A 139 -13.31 6.73 -12.67
N ASP A 140 -14.50 7.30 -12.87
CA ASP A 140 -15.76 6.64 -12.49
C ASP A 140 -15.94 5.35 -13.30
N ARG A 141 -15.57 5.35 -14.59
CA ARG A 141 -15.57 4.15 -15.44
C ARG A 141 -14.60 3.07 -14.94
N VAL A 142 -13.39 3.47 -14.53
CA VAL A 142 -12.41 2.55 -13.92
C VAL A 142 -12.96 1.95 -12.63
N HIS A 143 -13.45 2.80 -11.73
CA HIS A 143 -14.01 2.39 -10.45
C HIS A 143 -15.19 1.41 -10.61
N LEU A 144 -16.12 1.71 -11.50
CA LEU A 144 -17.26 0.84 -11.79
C LEU A 144 -16.83 -0.51 -12.38
N SER A 145 -15.82 -0.53 -13.24
CA SER A 145 -15.27 -1.80 -13.77
C SER A 145 -14.74 -2.68 -12.65
N PHE A 146 -13.93 -2.16 -11.73
CA PHE A 146 -13.44 -2.93 -10.59
C PHE A 146 -14.56 -3.33 -9.61
N ALA A 147 -15.54 -2.47 -9.39
CA ALA A 147 -16.69 -2.77 -8.54
C ALA A 147 -17.55 -3.89 -9.12
N LEU A 148 -17.86 -3.83 -10.41
CA LEU A 148 -18.57 -4.90 -11.15
C LEU A 148 -17.77 -6.19 -11.16
N GLY A 149 -16.46 -6.13 -11.38
CA GLY A 149 -15.59 -7.29 -11.32
C GLY A 149 -15.74 -8.03 -9.98
N LYS A 150 -15.76 -7.28 -8.87
CA LYS A 150 -15.94 -7.86 -7.52
C LYS A 150 -17.37 -8.38 -7.29
N ALA A 151 -18.38 -7.63 -7.69
CA ALA A 151 -19.78 -8.05 -7.55
C ALA A 151 -20.07 -9.36 -8.28
N LEU A 152 -19.61 -9.47 -9.54
CA LEU A 152 -19.76 -10.67 -10.37
C LEU A 152 -18.91 -11.85 -9.87
N GLU A 153 -17.74 -11.58 -9.26
CA GLU A 153 -16.96 -12.61 -8.56
C GLU A 153 -17.76 -13.23 -7.42
N ASP A 154 -18.46 -12.41 -6.64
CA ASP A 154 -19.26 -12.87 -5.52
C ASP A 154 -20.49 -13.71 -5.94
N GLU A 155 -20.99 -13.48 -7.15
CA GLU A 155 -22.04 -14.29 -7.78
C GLU A 155 -21.51 -15.57 -8.47
N GLY A 156 -20.17 -15.73 -8.57
CA GLY A 156 -19.57 -16.83 -9.30
C GLY A 156 -19.60 -16.67 -10.83
N ALA A 157 -19.95 -15.49 -11.34
CA ALA A 157 -19.95 -15.16 -12.77
C ALA A 157 -18.52 -14.81 -13.26
N TYR A 158 -17.60 -15.75 -13.14
CA TYR A 158 -16.15 -15.51 -13.26
C TYR A 158 -15.72 -14.97 -14.64
N ALA A 159 -16.37 -15.39 -15.73
CA ALA A 159 -16.05 -14.90 -17.06
C ALA A 159 -16.35 -13.40 -17.20
N GLU A 160 -17.53 -12.98 -16.76
CA GLU A 160 -17.92 -11.57 -16.78
C GLU A 160 -17.11 -10.75 -15.78
N SER A 161 -16.85 -11.31 -14.61
CA SER A 161 -15.99 -10.72 -13.57
C SER A 161 -14.60 -10.43 -14.13
N PHE A 162 -13.96 -11.41 -14.79
CA PHE A 162 -12.66 -11.23 -15.41
C PHE A 162 -12.67 -10.13 -16.46
N ALA A 163 -13.66 -10.11 -17.35
CA ALA A 163 -13.78 -9.09 -18.38
C ALA A 163 -13.90 -7.67 -17.79
N GLN A 164 -14.57 -7.52 -16.65
CA GLN A 164 -14.67 -6.23 -15.97
C GLN A 164 -13.34 -5.82 -15.30
N TYR A 165 -12.65 -6.74 -14.64
CA TYR A 165 -11.31 -6.46 -14.12
C TYR A 165 -10.32 -6.12 -15.24
N GLU A 166 -10.33 -6.87 -16.34
CA GLU A 166 -9.48 -6.60 -17.52
C GLU A 166 -9.77 -5.22 -18.09
N ARG A 167 -11.04 -4.86 -18.32
CA ARG A 167 -11.45 -3.52 -18.79
C ARG A 167 -10.92 -2.40 -17.88
N GLY A 168 -11.09 -2.55 -16.55
CA GLY A 168 -10.61 -1.55 -15.59
C GLY A 168 -9.08 -1.40 -15.61
N ASN A 169 -8.38 -2.53 -15.71
CA ASN A 169 -6.92 -2.57 -15.81
C ASN A 169 -6.40 -1.95 -17.11
N ASP A 170 -7.00 -2.27 -18.25
CA ASP A 170 -6.62 -1.70 -19.56
C ASP A 170 -6.78 -0.18 -19.60
N LEU A 171 -7.88 0.33 -19.03
CA LEU A 171 -8.09 1.76 -18.88
C LEU A 171 -6.97 2.41 -18.06
N LYS A 172 -6.63 1.84 -16.93
CA LYS A 172 -5.53 2.36 -16.07
C LYS A 172 -4.18 2.24 -16.76
N ARG A 173 -3.90 1.10 -17.39
CA ARG A 173 -2.64 0.83 -18.11
C ARG A 173 -2.40 1.85 -19.22
N ALA A 174 -3.44 2.21 -19.97
CA ALA A 174 -3.34 3.21 -21.03
C ALA A 174 -2.92 4.61 -20.55
N GLN A 175 -3.09 4.91 -19.25
CA GLN A 175 -2.67 6.18 -18.64
C GLN A 175 -1.28 6.11 -17.97
N THR A 176 -0.68 4.92 -17.86
CA THR A 176 0.63 4.77 -17.22
C THR A 176 1.75 4.81 -18.24
N ARG A 177 2.95 5.14 -17.75
CA ARG A 177 4.20 5.03 -18.50
C ARG A 177 5.05 3.86 -17.99
N TYR A 178 4.42 2.89 -17.32
CA TYR A 178 5.13 1.73 -16.81
C TYR A 178 5.66 0.88 -17.96
N SER A 179 6.91 0.45 -17.84
CA SER A 179 7.55 -0.51 -18.74
C SER A 179 8.18 -1.62 -17.90
N ALA A 180 7.76 -2.84 -18.14
CA ALA A 180 8.31 -4.02 -17.47
C ALA A 180 9.80 -4.18 -17.77
N GLU A 181 10.23 -3.89 -19.03
CA GLU A 181 11.64 -3.93 -19.44
C GLU A 181 12.49 -2.96 -18.62
N THR A 182 12.02 -1.72 -18.46
CA THR A 182 12.73 -0.72 -17.66
C THR A 182 12.83 -1.13 -16.21
N MET A 183 11.75 -1.69 -15.64
CA MET A 183 11.75 -2.17 -14.25
C MET A 183 12.69 -3.35 -14.07
N SER A 184 12.62 -4.36 -14.95
CA SER A 184 13.54 -5.52 -14.93
C SER A 184 15.01 -5.07 -15.00
N ALA A 185 15.32 -4.08 -15.86
CA ALA A 185 16.66 -3.52 -15.95
C ALA A 185 17.08 -2.78 -14.66
N GLU A 186 16.16 -2.03 -14.01
CA GLU A 186 16.45 -1.40 -12.72
C GLU A 186 16.74 -2.43 -11.63
N LEU A 187 16.00 -3.56 -11.58
CA LEU A 187 16.20 -4.61 -10.59
C LEU A 187 17.49 -5.40 -10.88
N ALA A 188 17.83 -5.63 -12.16
CA ALA A 188 19.11 -6.23 -12.54
C ALA A 188 20.29 -5.37 -12.09
N ARG A 189 20.24 -4.04 -12.27
CA ARG A 189 21.28 -3.11 -11.78
C ARG A 189 21.44 -3.17 -10.26
N GLN A 190 20.36 -3.38 -9.48
CA GLN A 190 20.49 -3.60 -8.03
C GLN A 190 21.33 -4.84 -7.73
N ARG A 191 21.11 -5.94 -8.46
CA ARG A 191 21.88 -7.18 -8.28
C ARG A 191 23.35 -7.01 -8.65
N GLU A 192 23.62 -6.31 -9.76
CA GLU A 192 24.98 -6.05 -10.25
C GLU A 192 25.78 -5.13 -9.32
N THR A 193 25.11 -4.12 -8.76
CA THR A 193 25.74 -3.12 -7.89
C THR A 193 25.93 -3.60 -6.46
N CYS A 194 24.90 -4.24 -5.89
CA CYS A 194 24.89 -4.64 -4.48
C CYS A 194 25.52 -6.02 -4.30
N THR A 195 26.84 -6.07 -4.41
CA THR A 195 27.66 -7.28 -4.26
C THR A 195 28.12 -7.47 -2.81
N ALA A 196 28.57 -8.69 -2.47
CA ALA A 196 29.19 -8.95 -1.18
C ALA A 196 30.42 -8.04 -0.93
N GLU A 197 31.18 -7.71 -1.98
CA GLU A 197 32.30 -6.79 -1.90
C GLU A 197 31.88 -5.38 -1.49
N LEU A 198 30.77 -4.85 -2.05
CA LEU A 198 30.23 -3.54 -1.64
C LEU A 198 29.97 -3.51 -0.14
N PHE A 199 29.30 -4.52 0.41
CA PHE A 199 28.98 -4.59 1.85
C PHE A 199 30.24 -4.77 2.70
N ALA A 200 31.20 -5.57 2.26
CA ALA A 200 32.49 -5.72 2.94
C ALA A 200 33.27 -4.40 2.99
N ASN A 201 33.33 -3.65 1.87
CA ASN A 201 34.04 -2.37 1.77
C ASN A 201 33.36 -1.25 2.60
N LYS A 202 32.08 -1.38 2.91
CA LYS A 202 31.31 -0.43 3.72
C LYS A 202 31.00 -0.95 5.13
N ALA A 203 31.65 -2.06 5.55
CA ALA A 203 31.46 -2.61 6.89
C ALA A 203 31.77 -1.58 7.97
N GLY A 204 30.89 -1.47 8.98
CA GLY A 204 31.01 -0.48 10.06
C GLY A 204 30.54 0.94 9.67
N ALA A 205 30.08 1.16 8.44
CA ALA A 205 29.41 2.39 8.05
C ALA A 205 27.90 2.32 8.39
N GLY A 206 27.20 3.45 8.23
CA GLY A 206 25.79 3.55 8.52
C GLY A 206 25.50 3.98 9.98
N HIS A 207 24.21 4.08 10.30
CA HIS A 207 23.74 4.41 11.64
C HIS A 207 23.40 3.14 12.40
N ASP A 208 23.84 3.02 13.63
CA ASP A 208 23.81 1.78 14.44
C ASP A 208 22.46 1.48 15.12
N ALA A 209 21.40 2.26 14.86
CA ALA A 209 20.08 2.03 15.43
C ALA A 209 19.57 0.59 15.15
N PRO A 210 19.19 -0.18 16.18
CA PRO A 210 18.71 -1.54 16.04
C PRO A 210 17.17 -1.61 15.94
N ASP A 211 16.48 -0.50 16.15
CA ASP A 211 15.03 -0.40 16.32
C ASP A 211 14.17 -0.52 15.03
N PRO A 212 14.66 -0.28 13.80
CA PRO A 212 13.83 -0.43 12.62
C PRO A 212 13.59 -1.89 12.21
N ILE A 213 12.32 -2.23 11.98
CA ILE A 213 11.86 -3.49 11.38
C ILE A 213 11.23 -3.16 10.04
N PHE A 214 11.81 -3.66 8.95
CA PHE A 214 11.24 -3.49 7.61
C PHE A 214 10.42 -4.72 7.23
N ILE A 215 9.13 -4.53 6.90
CA ILE A 215 8.30 -5.56 6.27
C ILE A 215 8.10 -5.18 4.82
N LEU A 216 8.58 -6.01 3.91
CA LEU A 216 8.62 -5.74 2.48
C LEU A 216 8.15 -6.97 1.67
N GLY A 217 8.19 -6.90 0.35
CA GLY A 217 7.72 -7.95 -0.56
C GLY A 217 6.81 -7.35 -1.64
N LEU A 218 5.91 -8.14 -2.20
CA LEU A 218 4.91 -7.60 -3.14
C LEU A 218 3.64 -7.13 -2.40
N PRO A 219 2.91 -6.16 -2.96
CA PRO A 219 1.54 -5.89 -2.55
C PRO A 219 0.71 -7.19 -2.60
N ARG A 220 -0.22 -7.36 -1.67
CA ARG A 220 -1.08 -8.57 -1.57
C ARG A 220 -0.36 -9.85 -1.14
N ALA A 221 0.91 -9.79 -0.76
CA ALA A 221 1.67 -10.93 -0.23
C ALA A 221 1.40 -11.24 1.25
N GLY A 222 0.56 -10.47 1.94
CA GLY A 222 0.25 -10.68 3.36
C GLY A 222 1.05 -9.78 4.31
N SER A 223 1.82 -8.80 3.81
CA SER A 223 2.62 -7.90 4.63
C SER A 223 1.82 -7.15 5.72
N THR A 224 0.56 -6.78 5.45
CA THR A 224 -0.31 -6.16 6.46
C THR A 224 -0.68 -7.14 7.58
N LEU A 225 -0.82 -8.44 7.29
CA LEU A 225 -1.06 -9.44 8.30
C LEU A 225 0.16 -9.57 9.24
N LEU A 226 1.36 -9.67 8.67
CA LEU A 226 2.60 -9.74 9.46
C LEU A 226 2.81 -8.48 10.30
N GLU A 227 2.54 -7.31 9.71
CA GLU A 227 2.58 -6.03 10.43
C GLU A 227 1.60 -6.03 11.61
N GLN A 228 0.36 -6.49 11.41
CA GLN A 228 -0.65 -6.51 12.45
C GLN A 228 -0.32 -7.49 13.58
N ILE A 229 0.20 -8.69 13.24
CA ILE A 229 0.69 -9.67 14.22
C ILE A 229 1.79 -9.05 15.07
N LEU A 230 2.84 -8.50 14.46
CA LEU A 230 3.98 -7.95 15.15
C LEU A 230 3.66 -6.65 15.91
N ALA A 231 2.82 -5.78 15.34
CA ALA A 231 2.38 -4.55 16.02
C ALA A 231 1.40 -4.79 17.18
N SER A 232 1.00 -6.04 17.42
CA SER A 232 0.27 -6.44 18.63
C SER A 232 1.21 -6.75 19.80
N HIS A 233 2.50 -6.84 19.56
CA HIS A 233 3.52 -7.00 20.60
C HIS A 233 3.77 -5.69 21.34
N SER A 234 3.88 -5.73 22.67
CA SER A 234 4.03 -4.54 23.53
C SER A 234 5.27 -3.68 23.24
N GLN A 235 6.30 -4.27 22.62
CA GLN A 235 7.57 -3.61 22.31
C GLN A 235 7.68 -3.13 20.84
N ILE A 236 6.62 -3.22 20.03
CA ILE A 236 6.67 -2.90 18.61
C ILE A 236 5.59 -1.90 18.24
N ASP A 237 5.98 -0.72 17.74
CA ASP A 237 5.08 0.22 17.11
C ASP A 237 4.81 -0.16 15.65
N GLY A 238 3.54 -0.38 15.29
CA GLY A 238 3.12 -0.43 13.89
C GLY A 238 2.95 0.99 13.34
N THR A 239 3.65 1.34 12.28
CA THR A 239 3.55 2.66 11.69
C THR A 239 2.69 2.66 10.42
N LEU A 240 3.26 2.97 9.27
CA LEU A 240 2.60 3.11 7.97
C LEU A 240 3.49 2.57 6.86
N GLU A 241 3.05 2.72 5.61
CA GLU A 241 3.91 2.62 4.42
C GLU A 241 4.74 3.91 4.33
N LEU A 242 5.95 3.89 4.94
CA LEU A 242 6.78 5.08 5.04
C LEU A 242 7.52 5.35 3.71
N PRO A 243 7.47 6.60 3.18
CA PRO A 243 8.07 6.91 1.89
C PRO A 243 9.59 7.14 1.93
N ASN A 244 10.19 7.13 3.12
CA ASN A 244 11.53 7.64 3.38
C ASN A 244 12.63 6.96 2.57
N ILE A 245 12.61 5.62 2.48
CA ILE A 245 13.59 4.85 1.69
C ILE A 245 13.40 5.11 0.19
N LEU A 246 12.16 5.07 -0.31
CA LEU A 246 11.87 5.35 -1.72
C LEU A 246 12.26 6.78 -2.10
N ALA A 247 11.99 7.75 -1.23
CA ALA A 247 12.38 9.16 -1.43
C ALA A 247 13.90 9.34 -1.43
N LEU A 248 14.63 8.64 -0.56
CA LEU A 248 16.09 8.65 -0.54
C LEU A 248 16.66 8.04 -1.83
N ALA A 249 16.18 6.86 -2.23
CA ALA A 249 16.58 6.20 -3.47
C ALA A 249 16.33 7.11 -4.69
N HIS A 250 15.14 7.75 -4.74
CA HIS A 250 14.82 8.71 -5.81
C HIS A 250 15.79 9.92 -5.81
N ARG A 251 16.12 10.46 -4.65
CA ARG A 251 17.10 11.57 -4.54
C ARG A 251 18.49 11.17 -5.02
N LEU A 252 18.90 9.93 -4.73
CA LEU A 252 20.20 9.39 -5.17
C LEU A 252 20.27 9.13 -6.67
N ARG A 253 19.15 9.00 -7.39
CA ARG A 253 19.12 8.93 -8.86
C ARG A 253 19.73 10.17 -9.54
N GLY A 254 19.70 11.32 -8.86
CA GLY A 254 20.17 12.60 -9.40
C GLY A 254 19.12 13.32 -10.24
N ARG A 255 19.48 14.50 -10.77
CA ARG A 255 18.53 15.41 -11.46
C ARG A 255 18.47 15.27 -12.98
N LYS A 256 19.39 14.53 -13.60
CA LYS A 256 19.44 14.37 -15.06
C LYS A 256 18.51 13.25 -15.49
N ALA A 257 17.47 13.60 -16.27
CA ALA A 257 16.59 12.62 -16.88
C ALA A 257 17.38 11.63 -17.74
N GLY A 258 17.08 10.33 -17.64
CA GLY A 258 17.73 9.27 -18.39
C GLY A 258 19.13 8.84 -17.91
N GLN A 259 19.69 9.47 -16.88
CA GLN A 259 20.99 9.11 -16.29
C GLN A 259 20.87 8.91 -14.78
N SER A 260 20.18 7.85 -14.37
CA SER A 260 20.14 7.49 -12.96
C SER A 260 21.51 7.06 -12.46
N ARG A 261 22.01 7.71 -11.41
CA ARG A 261 23.23 7.32 -10.71
C ARG A 261 22.99 6.23 -9.65
N TYR A 262 21.75 5.96 -9.33
CA TYR A 262 21.37 4.93 -8.37
C TYR A 262 20.98 3.65 -9.12
N PRO A 263 21.45 2.46 -8.71
CA PRO A 263 22.15 2.17 -7.44
C PRO A 263 23.67 2.37 -7.43
N GLU A 264 24.37 2.57 -8.54
CA GLU A 264 25.84 2.59 -8.66
C GLU A 264 26.50 3.61 -7.74
N ILE A 265 25.83 4.73 -7.44
CA ILE A 265 26.32 5.75 -6.51
C ILE A 265 26.60 5.21 -5.10
N LEU A 266 26.05 4.04 -4.74
CA LEU A 266 26.29 3.41 -3.43
C LEU A 266 27.76 3.10 -3.20
N HIS A 267 28.55 2.85 -4.26
CA HIS A 267 30.00 2.68 -4.17
C HIS A 267 30.71 3.97 -3.75
N ASP A 268 30.22 5.14 -4.21
CA ASP A 268 30.84 6.45 -4.01
C ASP A 268 30.50 7.08 -2.64
N LEU A 269 29.44 6.63 -1.97
CA LEU A 269 29.01 7.21 -0.69
C LEU A 269 30.03 6.94 0.41
N SER A 270 30.41 8.00 1.16
CA SER A 270 31.27 7.85 2.34
C SER A 270 30.51 7.24 3.52
N GLY A 271 31.26 6.68 4.51
CA GLY A 271 30.68 6.17 5.75
C GLY A 271 29.87 7.23 6.50
N GLU A 272 30.35 8.49 6.52
CA GLU A 272 29.64 9.63 7.12
C GLU A 272 28.33 9.94 6.43
N GLN A 273 28.29 9.87 5.08
CA GLN A 273 27.04 10.07 4.32
C GLN A 273 26.03 8.96 4.60
N LEU A 274 26.48 7.71 4.66
CA LEU A 274 25.63 6.57 4.99
C LEU A 274 25.06 6.71 6.40
N ALA A 275 25.90 7.05 7.39
CA ALA A 275 25.45 7.31 8.77
C ALA A 275 24.46 8.47 8.86
N ALA A 276 24.71 9.57 8.13
CA ALA A 276 23.79 10.71 8.09
C ALA A 276 22.44 10.37 7.47
N PHE A 277 22.38 9.51 6.43
CA PHE A 277 21.12 9.04 5.86
C PHE A 277 20.35 8.16 6.84
N GLY A 278 21.03 7.26 7.55
CA GLY A 278 20.42 6.43 8.59
C GLY A 278 19.88 7.26 9.76
N ALA A 279 20.69 8.19 10.30
CA ALA A 279 20.27 9.10 11.35
C ALA A 279 19.03 9.94 10.94
N LYS A 280 19.03 10.41 9.68
CA LYS A 280 17.89 11.16 9.15
C LYS A 280 16.64 10.29 9.03
N PHE A 281 16.75 9.04 8.61
CA PHE A 281 15.61 8.11 8.59
C PHE A 281 15.02 7.93 9.99
N ILE A 282 15.87 7.69 10.98
CA ILE A 282 15.46 7.53 12.39
C ILE A 282 14.72 8.78 12.90
N GLU A 283 15.24 9.97 12.59
CA GLU A 283 14.63 11.25 12.99
C GLU A 283 13.30 11.50 12.28
N ASP A 284 13.28 11.39 10.95
CA ASP A 284 12.09 11.70 10.13
C ASP A 284 10.91 10.75 10.42
N THR A 285 11.19 9.52 10.86
CA THR A 285 10.16 8.51 11.18
C THR A 285 9.64 8.61 12.61
N ARG A 286 10.29 9.39 13.48
CA ARG A 286 9.93 9.54 14.91
C ARG A 286 8.48 9.96 15.12
N VAL A 287 7.96 10.83 14.26
CA VAL A 287 6.59 11.34 14.32
C VAL A 287 5.51 10.26 14.18
N HIS A 288 5.87 9.08 13.65
CA HIS A 288 4.95 7.96 13.44
C HIS A 288 5.01 6.91 14.56
N ARG A 289 5.82 7.12 15.59
CA ARG A 289 6.06 6.17 16.68
C ARG A 289 5.30 6.58 17.94
N SER A 290 4.87 5.59 18.71
CA SER A 290 4.17 5.77 19.98
C SER A 290 5.08 5.62 21.19
N GLY A 291 6.34 5.22 21.00
CA GLY A 291 7.36 5.09 22.04
C GLY A 291 7.80 3.69 22.40
N ALA A 292 7.38 2.67 21.64
CA ALA A 292 7.92 1.31 21.78
C ALA A 292 9.39 1.24 21.38
N PRO A 293 10.16 0.24 21.93
CA PRO A 293 11.57 0.05 21.59
C PRO A 293 11.85 -0.18 20.12
N PHE A 294 10.91 -0.81 19.40
CA PHE A 294 11.01 -1.11 17.97
C PHE A 294 9.84 -0.51 17.20
N PHE A 295 10.04 -0.28 15.90
CA PHE A 295 8.96 0.17 15.02
C PHE A 295 9.04 -0.48 13.65
N ILE A 296 7.88 -0.65 13.02
CA ILE A 296 7.76 -1.27 11.70
C ILE A 296 7.64 -0.19 10.63
N ASP A 297 8.50 -0.22 9.61
CA ASP A 297 8.25 0.36 8.29
C ASP A 297 7.73 -0.76 7.36
N LYS A 298 6.42 -0.75 7.10
CA LYS A 298 5.82 -1.72 6.19
C LYS A 298 5.58 -1.07 4.84
N MET A 299 6.59 -1.10 3.97
CA MET A 299 6.51 -0.62 2.60
C MET A 299 6.91 -1.75 1.64
N PRO A 300 5.94 -2.38 0.94
CA PRO A 300 6.21 -3.52 0.07
C PRO A 300 7.38 -3.27 -0.88
N ASN A 301 7.38 -2.17 -1.60
CA ASN A 301 8.39 -1.85 -2.61
C ASN A 301 9.82 -1.58 -2.06
N ASN A 302 10.02 -1.57 -0.74
CA ASN A 302 11.36 -1.46 -0.14
C ASN A 302 12.25 -2.67 -0.46
N PHE A 303 11.70 -3.80 -0.94
CA PHE A 303 12.51 -4.95 -1.38
C PHE A 303 13.54 -4.57 -2.46
N ARG A 304 13.24 -3.57 -3.28
CA ARG A 304 14.14 -3.04 -4.32
C ARG A 304 15.35 -2.31 -3.75
N HIS A 305 15.32 -1.96 -2.47
CA HIS A 305 16.28 -1.06 -1.81
C HIS A 305 16.92 -1.67 -0.56
N ILE A 306 16.87 -3.01 -0.40
CA ILE A 306 17.49 -3.70 0.75
C ILE A 306 18.97 -3.36 0.85
N GLY A 307 19.69 -3.27 -0.28
CA GLY A 307 21.08 -2.84 -0.29
C GLY A 307 21.31 -1.47 0.34
N LEU A 308 20.48 -0.48 -0.04
CA LEU A 308 20.52 0.85 0.56
C LEU A 308 20.17 0.81 2.06
N ILE A 309 19.12 0.07 2.44
CA ILE A 309 18.69 -0.09 3.84
C ILE A 309 19.84 -0.63 4.68
N GLN A 310 20.48 -1.71 4.24
CA GLN A 310 21.57 -2.35 5.01
C GLN A 310 22.84 -1.49 5.07
N LEU A 311 23.09 -0.62 4.09
CA LEU A 311 24.21 0.31 4.12
C LEU A 311 23.97 1.47 5.09
N ILE A 312 22.75 1.99 5.20
CA ILE A 312 22.44 3.14 6.06
C ILE A 312 22.01 2.73 7.47
N LEU A 313 21.45 1.52 7.64
CA LEU A 313 20.92 0.94 8.89
C LEU A 313 21.35 -0.53 8.99
N PRO A 314 22.61 -0.82 9.27
CA PRO A 314 23.17 -2.18 9.22
C PRO A 314 22.55 -3.14 10.25
N ASN A 315 21.93 -2.62 11.32
CA ASN A 315 21.29 -3.38 12.37
C ASN A 315 19.77 -3.53 12.17
N ALA A 316 19.20 -2.94 11.13
CA ALA A 316 17.78 -3.10 10.82
C ALA A 316 17.42 -4.57 10.56
N ARG A 317 16.27 -5.00 11.05
CA ARG A 317 15.67 -6.31 10.79
C ARG A 317 14.78 -6.25 9.57
N ILE A 318 14.84 -7.24 8.69
CA ILE A 318 14.08 -7.27 7.44
C ILE A 318 13.27 -8.55 7.35
N ILE A 319 11.97 -8.40 7.07
CA ILE A 319 11.03 -9.52 6.87
C ILE A 319 10.47 -9.43 5.45
N ASP A 320 10.70 -10.48 4.67
CA ASP A 320 10.14 -10.66 3.34
C ASP A 320 8.79 -11.39 3.46
N ALA A 321 7.69 -10.64 3.27
CA ALA A 321 6.35 -11.21 3.18
C ALA A 321 6.14 -11.79 1.79
N ARG A 322 6.11 -13.13 1.70
CA ARG A 322 5.97 -13.85 0.44
C ARG A 322 4.66 -14.62 0.37
N ARG A 323 4.09 -14.74 -0.81
CA ARG A 323 2.87 -15.50 -1.08
C ARG A 323 3.02 -16.26 -2.40
N ALA A 324 2.28 -17.35 -2.55
CA ALA A 324 2.22 -18.11 -3.78
C ALA A 324 2.01 -17.20 -5.00
N PRO A 325 2.78 -17.38 -6.09
CA PRO A 325 2.86 -16.42 -7.20
C PRO A 325 1.50 -16.12 -7.84
N MET A 326 0.73 -17.16 -8.18
CA MET A 326 -0.60 -16.99 -8.79
C MET A 326 -1.57 -16.23 -7.88
N ASP A 327 -1.60 -16.55 -6.58
CA ASP A 327 -2.48 -15.87 -5.61
C ASP A 327 -2.06 -14.41 -5.38
N CYS A 328 -0.76 -14.15 -5.29
CA CYS A 328 -0.22 -12.80 -5.11
C CYS A 328 -0.51 -11.91 -6.33
N CYS A 329 -0.09 -12.36 -7.50
CA CYS A 329 -0.19 -11.60 -8.74
C CYS A 329 -1.64 -11.35 -9.15
N PHE A 330 -2.49 -12.37 -9.13
CA PHE A 330 -3.89 -12.21 -9.49
C PHE A 330 -4.67 -11.36 -8.45
N SER A 331 -4.35 -11.48 -7.16
CA SER A 331 -4.91 -10.58 -6.15
C SER A 331 -4.48 -9.12 -6.36
N GLY A 332 -3.27 -8.89 -6.88
CA GLY A 332 -2.79 -7.58 -7.32
C GLY A 332 -3.58 -7.05 -8.52
N PHE A 333 -3.76 -7.87 -9.56
CA PHE A 333 -4.52 -7.54 -10.76
C PHE A 333 -5.98 -7.16 -10.47
N LYS A 334 -6.62 -7.82 -9.50
CA LYS A 334 -7.99 -7.48 -9.06
C LYS A 334 -8.09 -6.25 -8.16
N GLN A 335 -6.99 -5.62 -7.80
CA GLN A 335 -6.96 -4.48 -6.89
C GLN A 335 -6.62 -3.19 -7.63
N LEU A 336 -7.52 -2.22 -7.59
CA LEU A 336 -7.19 -0.86 -8.03
C LEU A 336 -6.37 -0.18 -6.93
N PHE A 337 -5.11 0.11 -7.23
CA PHE A 337 -4.22 0.85 -6.35
C PHE A 337 -4.26 2.36 -6.66
N ALA A 338 -3.94 3.18 -5.67
CA ALA A 338 -3.91 4.62 -5.85
C ALA A 338 -2.74 5.04 -6.76
N GLU A 339 -1.50 4.74 -6.37
CA GLU A 339 -0.27 5.08 -7.11
C GLU A 339 0.84 4.06 -6.77
N GLY A 340 1.84 3.96 -7.65
CA GLY A 340 3.09 3.25 -7.39
C GLY A 340 3.03 1.73 -7.57
N GLN A 341 1.92 1.20 -8.10
CA GLN A 341 1.73 -0.23 -8.34
C GLN A 341 1.29 -0.50 -9.79
N GLU A 342 1.77 0.30 -10.74
CA GLU A 342 1.35 0.28 -12.14
C GLU A 342 1.61 -1.05 -12.84
N PHE A 343 2.57 -1.85 -12.35
CA PHE A 343 2.84 -3.20 -12.83
C PHE A 343 1.67 -4.17 -12.61
N THR A 344 0.72 -3.86 -11.73
CA THR A 344 -0.44 -4.72 -11.47
C THR A 344 -1.53 -4.62 -12.54
N TYR A 345 -1.47 -3.61 -13.43
CA TYR A 345 -2.48 -3.39 -14.46
C TYR A 345 -2.30 -4.25 -15.73
N GLY A 346 -1.46 -5.27 -15.69
CA GLY A 346 -1.32 -6.28 -16.74
C GLY A 346 -0.85 -7.60 -16.18
N LEU A 347 -1.39 -8.70 -16.70
CA LEU A 347 -1.05 -10.05 -16.24
C LEU A 347 0.41 -10.40 -16.51
N THR A 348 0.93 -10.03 -17.68
CA THR A 348 2.35 -10.24 -18.03
C THR A 348 3.25 -9.37 -17.17
N GLU A 349 2.89 -8.10 -16.96
CA GLU A 349 3.67 -7.14 -16.20
C GLU A 349 3.78 -7.54 -14.73
N VAL A 350 2.68 -7.97 -14.10
CA VAL A 350 2.71 -8.40 -12.70
C VAL A 350 3.47 -9.71 -12.51
N GLY A 351 3.35 -10.64 -13.49
CA GLY A 351 4.11 -11.91 -13.49
C GLY A 351 5.62 -11.67 -13.61
N ARG A 352 6.05 -10.83 -14.55
CA ARG A 352 7.47 -10.44 -14.69
C ARG A 352 8.00 -9.76 -13.45
N TYR A 353 7.23 -8.82 -12.89
CA TYR A 353 7.64 -8.13 -11.67
C TYR A 353 7.81 -9.09 -10.49
N TYR A 354 6.95 -10.12 -10.39
CA TYR A 354 7.08 -11.16 -9.38
C TYR A 354 8.33 -12.01 -9.60
N ALA A 355 8.62 -12.43 -10.82
CA ALA A 355 9.82 -13.19 -11.15
C ALA A 355 11.10 -12.40 -10.84
N ASP A 356 11.18 -11.15 -11.27
CA ASP A 356 12.29 -10.24 -10.98
C ASP A 356 12.47 -10.01 -9.46
N TYR A 357 11.36 -9.92 -8.71
CA TYR A 357 11.40 -9.83 -7.25
C TYR A 357 12.01 -11.09 -6.63
N VAL A 358 11.60 -12.27 -7.05
CA VAL A 358 12.15 -13.54 -6.53
C VAL A 358 13.66 -13.63 -6.79
N ASP A 359 14.08 -13.27 -7.99
CA ASP A 359 15.50 -13.24 -8.37
C ASP A 359 16.30 -12.23 -7.52
N LEU A 360 15.75 -11.05 -7.28
CA LEU A 360 16.41 -10.04 -6.44
C LEU A 360 16.49 -10.48 -4.98
N MET A 361 15.43 -11.14 -4.46
CA MET A 361 15.46 -11.66 -3.09
C MET A 361 16.47 -12.80 -2.92
N ALA A 362 16.65 -13.66 -3.94
CA ALA A 362 17.72 -14.67 -3.96
C ALA A 362 19.13 -14.03 -3.92
N GLN A 363 19.31 -12.90 -4.59
CA GLN A 363 20.56 -12.13 -4.49
C GLN A 363 20.79 -11.64 -3.06
N TRP A 364 19.77 -11.08 -2.39
CA TRP A 364 19.91 -10.63 -1.01
C TRP A 364 20.26 -11.79 -0.06
N ASP A 365 19.64 -12.96 -0.23
CA ASP A 365 19.99 -14.15 0.54
C ASP A 365 21.47 -14.56 0.37
N SER A 366 22.02 -14.37 -0.84
CA SER A 366 23.41 -14.69 -1.17
C SER A 366 24.42 -13.69 -0.61
N VAL A 367 24.15 -12.38 -0.74
CA VAL A 367 25.14 -11.32 -0.40
C VAL A 367 24.99 -10.80 1.03
N LEU A 368 23.85 -11.02 1.67
CA LEU A 368 23.49 -10.62 3.02
C LEU A 368 22.91 -11.81 3.81
N PRO A 369 23.65 -12.92 3.97
CA PRO A 369 23.11 -14.13 4.57
C PRO A 369 22.58 -13.88 5.98
N GLY A 370 21.35 -14.35 6.24
CA GLY A 370 20.67 -14.23 7.54
C GLY A 370 20.10 -12.82 7.85
N LYS A 371 20.24 -11.85 6.95
CA LYS A 371 19.70 -10.49 7.15
C LYS A 371 18.22 -10.34 6.77
N VAL A 372 17.68 -11.26 5.98
CA VAL A 372 16.28 -11.23 5.55
C VAL A 372 15.58 -12.51 6.01
N LEU A 373 14.53 -12.37 6.79
CA LEU A 373 13.66 -13.48 7.18
C LEU A 373 12.52 -13.59 6.17
N ARG A 374 12.49 -14.67 5.38
CA ARG A 374 11.35 -14.98 4.51
C ARG A 374 10.22 -15.60 5.31
N VAL A 375 9.01 -15.02 5.18
CA VAL A 375 7.77 -15.52 5.79
C VAL A 375 6.75 -15.80 4.70
N GLN A 376 6.46 -17.08 4.49
CA GLN A 376 5.48 -17.51 3.50
C GLN A 376 4.07 -17.35 4.06
N HIS A 377 3.19 -16.68 3.32
CA HIS A 377 1.82 -16.41 3.76
C HIS A 377 1.05 -17.70 4.08
N GLU A 378 1.20 -18.71 3.25
CA GLU A 378 0.55 -20.01 3.40
C GLU A 378 0.99 -20.71 4.70
N ASP A 379 2.28 -20.62 5.07
CA ASP A 379 2.77 -21.19 6.33
C ASP A 379 2.17 -20.46 7.55
N VAL A 380 1.95 -19.14 7.44
CA VAL A 380 1.25 -18.38 8.51
C VAL A 380 -0.20 -18.82 8.64
N LEU A 381 -0.87 -19.14 7.52
CA LEU A 381 -2.24 -19.67 7.54
C LEU A 381 -2.31 -21.08 8.13
N ASP A 382 -1.27 -21.88 7.95
CA ASP A 382 -1.20 -23.27 8.42
C ASP A 382 -0.78 -23.36 9.88
N ASP A 383 0.18 -22.52 10.31
CA ASP A 383 0.75 -22.51 11.66
C ASP A 383 1.02 -21.06 12.12
N LEU A 384 -0.02 -20.36 12.53
CA LEU A 384 0.08 -18.98 12.99
C LEU A 384 1.04 -18.85 14.19
N GLU A 385 0.96 -19.75 15.19
CA GLU A 385 1.79 -19.65 16.39
C GLU A 385 3.26 -19.94 16.07
N GLY A 386 3.57 -21.01 15.34
CA GLY A 386 4.94 -21.35 14.98
C GLY A 386 5.61 -20.27 14.15
N GLN A 387 4.89 -19.67 13.17
CA GLN A 387 5.44 -18.58 12.38
C GLN A 387 5.57 -17.28 13.18
N THR A 388 4.66 -16.99 14.10
CA THR A 388 4.78 -15.84 15.02
C THR A 388 6.02 -15.99 15.92
N ARG A 389 6.22 -17.16 16.54
CA ARG A 389 7.42 -17.44 17.34
C ARG A 389 8.69 -17.29 16.52
N ARG A 390 8.73 -17.84 15.30
CA ARG A 390 9.89 -17.73 14.40
C ARG A 390 10.22 -16.28 14.05
N MET A 391 9.20 -15.42 13.83
CA MET A 391 9.41 -13.99 13.61
C MET A 391 9.95 -13.30 14.86
N LEU A 392 9.40 -13.58 16.04
CA LEU A 392 9.84 -12.99 17.29
C LEU A 392 11.25 -13.45 17.68
N ASP A 393 11.59 -14.72 17.45
CA ASP A 393 12.96 -15.24 17.66
C ASP A 393 13.97 -14.51 16.76
N TYR A 394 13.63 -14.26 15.48
CA TYR A 394 14.45 -13.46 14.56
C TYR A 394 14.62 -12.01 15.03
N LEU A 395 13.61 -11.45 15.68
CA LEU A 395 13.64 -10.10 16.26
C LEU A 395 14.28 -10.07 17.65
N GLU A 396 14.63 -11.23 18.22
CA GLU A 396 15.16 -11.40 19.60
C GLU A 396 14.16 -10.89 20.67
N LEU A 397 12.84 -11.12 20.42
CA LEU A 397 11.78 -10.70 21.31
C LEU A 397 11.05 -11.89 21.95
N PRO A 398 10.59 -11.76 23.21
CA PRO A 398 9.79 -12.80 23.85
C PRO A 398 8.43 -12.97 23.15
N PHE A 399 7.87 -14.18 23.25
CA PHE A 399 6.53 -14.42 22.74
C PHE A 399 5.46 -13.71 23.60
N GLU A 400 4.49 -13.08 22.95
CA GLU A 400 3.29 -12.50 23.57
C GLU A 400 2.02 -13.04 22.89
N GLN A 401 1.04 -13.46 23.69
CA GLN A 401 -0.24 -13.99 23.21
C GLN A 401 -1.01 -12.98 22.35
N ALA A 402 -0.85 -11.68 22.62
CA ALA A 402 -1.48 -10.60 21.85
C ALA A 402 -1.16 -10.68 20.34
N CYS A 403 0.00 -11.24 19.97
CA CYS A 403 0.35 -11.46 18.57
C CYS A 403 -0.56 -12.48 17.86
N LEU A 404 -1.07 -13.48 18.58
CA LEU A 404 -2.05 -14.43 18.01
C LEU A 404 -3.46 -13.83 17.99
N ASP A 405 -3.76 -12.92 18.92
CA ASP A 405 -5.03 -12.21 19.02
C ASP A 405 -5.00 -10.88 18.23
N PHE A 406 -4.14 -10.78 17.24
CA PHE A 406 -3.85 -9.57 16.44
C PHE A 406 -5.10 -8.86 15.91
N HIS A 407 -6.18 -9.59 15.62
CA HIS A 407 -7.44 -9.05 15.12
C HIS A 407 -8.20 -8.20 16.17
N GLN A 408 -7.84 -8.31 17.45
CA GLN A 408 -8.38 -7.52 18.56
C GLN A 408 -7.61 -6.19 18.75
N THR A 409 -6.41 -6.08 18.16
CA THR A 409 -5.57 -4.88 18.28
C THR A 409 -6.19 -3.72 17.51
N ARG A 410 -6.55 -2.66 18.24
CA ARG A 410 -7.18 -1.46 17.68
C ARG A 410 -6.11 -0.45 17.27
N ARG A 411 -5.88 -0.33 15.98
CA ARG A 411 -5.06 0.73 15.37
C ARG A 411 -5.61 1.12 13.99
N ALA A 412 -5.25 2.29 13.50
CA ALA A 412 -5.56 2.68 12.13
C ALA A 412 -4.74 1.85 11.14
N VAL A 413 -5.41 1.19 10.19
CA VAL A 413 -4.77 0.38 9.13
C VAL A 413 -5.14 0.95 7.79
N ARG A 414 -4.16 1.52 7.06
CA ARG A 414 -4.36 2.24 5.79
C ARG A 414 -3.89 1.43 4.60
N THR A 415 -4.42 0.24 4.42
CA THR A 415 -4.08 -0.64 3.30
C THR A 415 -5.32 -1.25 2.68
N ALA A 416 -5.17 -1.80 1.47
CA ALA A 416 -6.25 -2.56 0.80
C ALA A 416 -6.67 -3.83 1.56
N SER A 417 -5.90 -4.24 2.59
CA SER A 417 -6.16 -5.42 3.42
C SER A 417 -6.64 -5.08 4.84
N SER A 418 -7.02 -3.82 5.11
CA SER A 418 -7.40 -3.35 6.44
C SER A 418 -8.52 -4.18 7.09
N GLU A 419 -9.55 -4.53 6.34
CA GLU A 419 -10.69 -5.30 6.84
C GLU A 419 -10.34 -6.76 7.14
N GLN A 420 -9.41 -7.32 6.36
CA GLN A 420 -8.99 -8.71 6.51
C GLN A 420 -8.24 -8.95 7.82
N VAL A 421 -7.43 -7.98 8.27
CA VAL A 421 -6.63 -8.10 9.51
C VAL A 421 -7.41 -7.77 10.78
N ARG A 422 -8.66 -7.31 10.66
CA ARG A 422 -9.60 -7.11 11.78
C ARG A 422 -10.43 -8.34 12.12
N GLN A 423 -10.22 -9.43 11.42
CA GLN A 423 -10.87 -10.72 11.61
C GLN A 423 -9.82 -11.80 11.92
N PRO A 424 -10.22 -12.88 12.60
CA PRO A 424 -9.36 -14.05 12.73
C PRO A 424 -8.86 -14.50 11.37
N ILE A 425 -7.70 -15.15 11.38
CA ILE A 425 -7.06 -15.66 10.16
C ILE A 425 -8.04 -16.57 9.38
N ASN A 426 -8.08 -16.39 8.06
CA ASN A 426 -8.93 -17.21 7.18
C ASN A 426 -8.21 -17.52 5.86
N ARG A 427 -8.69 -18.53 5.15
CA ARG A 427 -8.08 -19.04 3.90
C ARG A 427 -8.81 -18.60 2.63
N SER A 428 -9.76 -17.67 2.72
CA SER A 428 -10.62 -17.26 1.59
C SER A 428 -9.85 -16.73 0.38
N GLY A 429 -8.65 -16.19 0.61
CA GLY A 429 -7.78 -15.71 -0.46
C GLY A 429 -6.88 -16.77 -1.09
N GLN A 430 -6.80 -17.98 -0.52
CA GLN A 430 -5.95 -19.05 -1.02
C GLN A 430 -6.60 -19.76 -2.22
N ASN A 431 -5.86 -19.92 -3.31
CA ASN A 431 -6.36 -20.50 -4.57
C ASN A 431 -7.54 -19.73 -5.21
N ALA A 432 -7.77 -18.48 -4.84
CA ALA A 432 -8.86 -17.66 -5.39
C ALA A 432 -8.71 -17.37 -6.90
N TRP A 433 -7.53 -17.63 -7.48
CA TRP A 433 -7.29 -17.55 -8.91
C TRP A 433 -7.85 -18.73 -9.72
N LYS A 434 -8.08 -19.91 -9.08
CA LYS A 434 -8.43 -21.15 -9.81
C LYS A 434 -9.67 -21.04 -10.70
N PRO A 435 -10.79 -20.41 -10.27
CA PRO A 435 -11.94 -20.20 -11.16
C PRO A 435 -11.62 -19.37 -12.40
N TYR A 436 -10.58 -18.56 -12.35
CA TYR A 436 -10.13 -17.68 -13.42
C TYR A 436 -9.02 -18.29 -14.29
N ALA A 437 -8.60 -19.52 -14.00
CA ALA A 437 -7.50 -20.22 -14.71
C ALA A 437 -7.55 -20.14 -16.25
N PRO A 438 -8.74 -20.20 -16.92
CA PRO A 438 -8.83 -20.12 -18.37
C PRO A 438 -8.30 -18.80 -18.97
N TRP A 439 -8.28 -17.70 -18.21
CA TRP A 439 -7.86 -16.38 -18.69
C TRP A 439 -6.46 -15.98 -18.19
N LEU A 440 -5.81 -16.77 -17.34
CA LEU A 440 -4.52 -16.45 -16.72
C LEU A 440 -3.30 -17.01 -17.48
N GLY A 441 -3.45 -17.37 -18.75
CA GLY A 441 -2.34 -17.82 -19.60
C GLY A 441 -1.15 -16.86 -19.60
N PRO A 442 -1.34 -15.56 -19.88
CA PRO A 442 -0.24 -14.59 -19.88
C PRO A 442 0.49 -14.45 -18.55
N LEU A 443 -0.22 -14.60 -17.42
CA LEU A 443 0.39 -14.60 -16.09
C LEU A 443 1.26 -15.84 -15.86
N ARG A 444 0.76 -17.04 -16.21
CA ARG A 444 1.51 -18.30 -16.07
C ARG A 444 2.78 -18.28 -16.90
N GLU A 445 2.69 -17.82 -18.16
CA GLU A 445 3.85 -17.70 -19.04
C GLU A 445 4.91 -16.74 -18.42
N ALA A 446 4.48 -15.60 -17.92
CA ALA A 446 5.37 -14.61 -17.31
C ALA A 446 6.03 -15.11 -16.00
N LEU A 447 5.38 -16.04 -15.30
CA LEU A 447 5.93 -16.71 -14.10
C LEU A 447 6.81 -17.90 -14.42
N GLY A 448 6.94 -18.30 -15.72
CA GLY A 448 7.71 -19.47 -16.14
C GLY A 448 7.00 -20.80 -15.86
N GLU A 449 5.72 -20.78 -15.53
CA GLU A 449 4.87 -21.97 -15.43
C GLU A 449 4.43 -22.40 -16.84
N THR A 450 5.26 -23.18 -17.53
CA THR A 450 4.84 -23.86 -18.76
C THR A 450 3.85 -24.95 -18.42
N GLY A 451 2.66 -24.90 -19.00
CA GLY A 451 1.51 -25.77 -18.77
C GLY A 451 1.72 -27.26 -19.07
#